data_723aeba57ab601a662d7b08574b65a23
#
_entry.id   723aeba57ab601a662d7b08574b65a23
#
_cell.length_a   1.000
_cell.length_b   1.000
_cell.length_c   1.000
_cell.angle_alpha   90.00
_cell.angle_beta   90.00
_cell.angle_gamma   90.00
#
_symmetry.space_group_name_H-M   'P 1'
#
loop_
_entity.id
_entity.type
_entity.pdbx_description
1 polymer ?
#
loop_
_entity_poly.entity_id
_entity_poly.type
_entity_poly.pdbx_seq_one_letter_code
_entity_poly.pdbx_strand_id
1 'polypeptide(L)'
;LPLPTLTYTDKGVKSGNTYYYKIAATYKIKGSAGRGSYSKVTEAAVLKQGSISSITLGDNNVLNISWNSVANASGYELAGAVSEKGTYTTLQTSGATSFTHSNLVQGTTYYYKVRAYKDLSNGIRMYGPWSAVKAKAAAHEIMGTSSVTVDQMVAYYNKRYTFPADTYRDKGADSAEAFFKILKEEAEAEGVRADVLFAQVMLETGGLQFGGDVQPSQCNFGGLGAVGGGAAGETFDDARTGLRAQVQHLKAYASTDGLNNACVDKRFQYVSRGTARYVEWLAIPQNPYGKGWAADADYGTKLLRIMNSL
;
A
#
# COMPACT_ATOMS: atom_id res chain seq x y z
N LEU A 1 -48.42 -26.40 -33.29
CA LEU A 1 -48.22 -26.52 -31.84
C LEU A 1 -46.99 -25.70 -31.48
N PRO A 2 -47.04 -24.81 -30.48
CA PRO A 2 -45.83 -24.14 -30.00
C PRO A 2 -44.84 -25.20 -29.52
N LEU A 3 -43.57 -25.04 -29.90
CA LEU A 3 -42.49 -25.89 -29.42
C LEU A 3 -42.44 -25.76 -27.89
N PRO A 4 -42.29 -26.87 -27.14
CA PRO A 4 -42.19 -26.84 -25.69
C PRO A 4 -40.96 -26.04 -25.29
N THR A 5 -41.06 -25.30 -24.22
CA THR A 5 -39.95 -24.58 -23.63
C THR A 5 -38.86 -25.60 -23.24
N LEU A 6 -37.67 -25.50 -23.82
CA LEU A 6 -36.53 -26.41 -23.56
C LEU A 6 -35.66 -25.92 -22.41
N THR A 7 -36.10 -24.91 -21.67
CA THR A 7 -35.39 -24.32 -20.55
C THR A 7 -36.27 -24.30 -19.31
N TYR A 8 -35.64 -24.56 -18.18
CA TYR A 8 -36.26 -24.44 -16.84
C TYR A 8 -35.31 -23.65 -15.93
N THR A 9 -35.86 -22.69 -15.19
CA THR A 9 -35.11 -21.93 -14.19
C THR A 9 -35.60 -22.36 -12.81
N ASP A 10 -34.74 -22.99 -12.04
CA ASP A 10 -35.04 -23.30 -10.64
C ASP A 10 -34.79 -22.05 -9.76
N LYS A 11 -35.89 -21.47 -9.27
CA LYS A 11 -35.87 -20.29 -8.38
C LYS A 11 -35.80 -20.68 -6.91
N GLY A 12 -35.88 -21.97 -6.56
CA GLY A 12 -35.85 -22.49 -5.19
C GLY A 12 -34.45 -22.78 -4.66
N VAL A 13 -33.40 -22.54 -5.46
CA VAL A 13 -32.02 -22.85 -5.09
C VAL A 13 -31.50 -21.92 -3.99
N LYS A 14 -30.75 -22.50 -3.03
CA LYS A 14 -30.09 -21.80 -1.95
C LYS A 14 -28.58 -21.82 -2.15
N SER A 15 -27.95 -20.70 -1.88
CA SER A 15 -26.49 -20.56 -1.92
C SER A 15 -25.81 -21.51 -0.92
N GLY A 16 -24.71 -22.13 -1.32
CA GLY A 16 -23.96 -23.10 -0.54
C GLY A 16 -24.39 -24.55 -0.77
N ASN A 17 -25.37 -24.82 -1.64
CA ASN A 17 -25.87 -26.17 -1.92
C ASN A 17 -25.48 -26.65 -3.31
N THR A 18 -25.42 -27.98 -3.42
CA THR A 18 -25.31 -28.70 -4.70
C THR A 18 -26.66 -29.34 -5.01
N TYR A 19 -27.11 -29.20 -6.25
CA TYR A 19 -28.38 -29.72 -6.75
C TYR A 19 -28.16 -30.72 -7.87
N TYR A 20 -29.05 -31.69 -7.96
CA TYR A 20 -28.98 -32.77 -8.91
C TYR A 20 -30.26 -32.78 -9.77
N TYR A 21 -30.10 -32.66 -11.08
CA TYR A 21 -31.21 -32.55 -12.02
C TYR A 21 -31.21 -33.72 -12.98
N LYS A 22 -32.42 -34.15 -13.34
CA LYS A 22 -32.69 -35.05 -14.46
C LYS A 22 -33.95 -34.63 -15.18
N ILE A 23 -34.00 -34.81 -16.48
CA ILE A 23 -35.14 -34.44 -17.32
C ILE A 23 -35.69 -35.67 -17.99
N ALA A 24 -37.00 -35.66 -18.29
CA ALA A 24 -37.64 -36.66 -19.11
C ALA A 24 -38.63 -35.98 -20.05
N ALA A 25 -38.74 -36.48 -21.28
CA ALA A 25 -39.76 -36.04 -22.22
C ALA A 25 -41.13 -36.53 -21.73
N THR A 26 -42.16 -35.65 -21.88
CA THR A 26 -43.56 -36.05 -21.66
C THR A 26 -44.29 -36.06 -22.99
N TYR A 27 -45.23 -36.94 -23.13
CA TYR A 27 -46.05 -37.06 -24.33
C TYR A 27 -47.50 -37.37 -23.99
N LYS A 28 -48.42 -37.12 -24.94
CA LYS A 28 -49.80 -37.51 -24.83
C LYS A 28 -50.18 -38.36 -26.05
N ILE A 29 -50.70 -39.56 -25.82
CA ILE A 29 -51.26 -40.43 -26.89
C ILE A 29 -52.72 -40.69 -26.54
N LYS A 30 -53.63 -40.34 -27.46
CA LYS A 30 -55.09 -40.50 -27.27
C LYS A 30 -55.60 -40.04 -25.92
N GLY A 31 -55.11 -38.87 -25.46
CA GLY A 31 -55.52 -38.26 -24.20
C GLY A 31 -54.77 -38.78 -22.94
N SER A 32 -54.07 -39.88 -22.99
CA SER A 32 -53.26 -40.42 -21.90
C SER A 32 -51.88 -39.79 -21.90
N ALA A 33 -51.45 -39.25 -20.73
CA ALA A 33 -50.13 -38.70 -20.53
C ALA A 33 -49.12 -39.82 -20.23
N GLY A 34 -47.98 -39.78 -20.91
CA GLY A 34 -46.84 -40.67 -20.69
C GLY A 34 -45.55 -39.88 -20.50
N ARG A 35 -44.54 -40.57 -19.99
CA ARG A 35 -43.21 -39.99 -19.77
C ARG A 35 -42.15 -40.98 -20.28
N GLY A 36 -41.15 -40.47 -20.98
CA GLY A 36 -39.96 -41.21 -21.39
C GLY A 36 -39.01 -41.43 -20.23
N SER A 37 -37.93 -42.12 -20.50
CA SER A 37 -36.83 -42.33 -19.52
C SER A 37 -36.21 -41.02 -19.10
N TYR A 38 -35.73 -40.96 -17.87
CA TYR A 38 -34.95 -39.81 -17.39
C TYR A 38 -33.57 -39.77 -18.05
N SER A 39 -33.08 -38.53 -18.26
CA SER A 39 -31.68 -38.32 -18.59
C SER A 39 -30.73 -38.82 -17.50
N LYS A 40 -29.44 -38.87 -17.80
CA LYS A 40 -28.42 -38.91 -16.75
C LYS A 40 -28.58 -37.72 -15.79
N VAL A 41 -28.21 -37.92 -14.53
CA VAL A 41 -28.18 -36.86 -13.53
C VAL A 41 -27.13 -35.84 -13.91
N THR A 42 -27.48 -34.57 -13.83
CA THR A 42 -26.58 -33.43 -13.99
C THR A 42 -26.48 -32.72 -12.63
N GLU A 43 -25.25 -32.49 -12.21
CA GLU A 43 -24.93 -31.77 -10.99
C GLU A 43 -24.79 -30.27 -11.26
N ALA A 44 -25.26 -29.42 -10.32
CA ALA A 44 -25.09 -27.97 -10.34
C ALA A 44 -24.84 -27.45 -8.92
N ALA A 45 -23.95 -26.52 -8.75
CA ALA A 45 -23.64 -25.92 -7.44
C ALA A 45 -23.96 -24.42 -7.44
N VAL A 46 -24.52 -23.95 -6.32
CA VAL A 46 -24.78 -22.52 -6.07
C VAL A 46 -23.89 -22.05 -4.94
N LEU A 47 -22.84 -21.30 -5.27
CA LEU A 47 -21.86 -20.81 -4.30
C LEU A 47 -22.24 -19.42 -3.80
N LYS A 48 -21.88 -19.12 -2.54
CA LYS A 48 -21.96 -17.77 -1.99
C LYS A 48 -20.93 -16.86 -2.67
N GLN A 49 -21.22 -15.56 -2.65
CA GLN A 49 -20.28 -14.53 -3.07
C GLN A 49 -19.00 -14.61 -2.23
N GLY A 50 -17.84 -14.49 -2.86
CA GLY A 50 -16.56 -14.35 -2.21
C GLY A 50 -16.46 -13.06 -1.40
N SER A 51 -15.52 -12.99 -0.47
CA SER A 51 -15.30 -11.81 0.39
C SER A 51 -13.83 -11.72 0.77
N ILE A 52 -13.12 -10.69 0.27
CA ILE A 52 -11.77 -10.38 0.73
C ILE A 52 -11.87 -9.85 2.16
N SER A 53 -11.19 -10.50 3.09
CA SER A 53 -11.15 -10.11 4.51
C SER A 53 -10.14 -8.99 4.76
N SER A 54 -8.92 -9.12 4.25
CA SER A 54 -7.85 -8.14 4.45
C SER A 54 -6.94 -8.00 3.24
N ILE A 55 -6.31 -6.83 3.12
CA ILE A 55 -5.15 -6.59 2.28
C ILE A 55 -4.15 -5.82 3.14
N THR A 56 -3.02 -6.44 3.45
CA THR A 56 -1.97 -5.84 4.29
C THR A 56 -0.68 -5.69 3.51
N LEU A 57 0.07 -4.65 3.82
CA LEU A 57 1.42 -4.45 3.33
C LEU A 57 2.36 -5.37 4.12
N GLY A 58 3.22 -6.08 3.43
CA GLY A 58 4.27 -6.92 4.01
C GLY A 58 5.67 -6.41 3.66
N ASP A 59 6.68 -7.09 4.17
CA ASP A 59 8.08 -6.80 3.83
C ASP A 59 8.34 -7.00 2.33
N ASN A 60 9.37 -6.28 1.81
CA ASN A 60 9.75 -6.31 0.39
C ASN A 60 8.64 -5.85 -0.57
N ASN A 61 7.85 -4.86 -0.13
CA ASN A 61 6.79 -4.23 -0.92
C ASN A 61 5.83 -5.24 -1.55
N VAL A 62 5.34 -6.19 -0.74
CA VAL A 62 4.32 -7.14 -1.15
C VAL A 62 2.97 -6.79 -0.53
N LEU A 63 1.88 -7.17 -1.21
CA LEU A 63 0.55 -7.12 -0.65
C LEU A 63 0.08 -8.54 -0.32
N ASN A 64 -0.25 -8.77 0.95
CA ASN A 64 -0.85 -10.01 1.43
C ASN A 64 -2.36 -9.88 1.41
N ILE A 65 -3.01 -10.64 0.55
CA ILE A 65 -4.44 -10.66 0.34
C ILE A 65 -5.01 -11.90 1.02
N SER A 66 -6.03 -11.76 1.85
CA SER A 66 -6.75 -12.88 2.48
C SER A 66 -8.24 -12.76 2.25
N TRP A 67 -8.94 -13.89 2.20
CA TRP A 67 -10.39 -13.94 2.00
C TRP A 67 -11.05 -15.03 2.83
N ASN A 68 -12.35 -14.88 3.01
CA ASN A 68 -13.14 -15.83 3.79
C ASN A 68 -13.43 -17.09 2.98
N SER A 69 -13.44 -18.23 3.65
CA SER A 69 -13.87 -19.49 3.05
C SER A 69 -15.36 -19.44 2.67
N VAL A 70 -15.69 -20.11 1.57
CA VAL A 70 -17.05 -20.31 1.08
C VAL A 70 -17.41 -21.79 1.18
N ALA A 71 -18.53 -22.09 1.83
CA ALA A 71 -18.99 -23.45 2.01
C ALA A 71 -19.15 -24.19 0.68
N ASN A 72 -18.71 -25.44 0.63
CA ASN A 72 -18.74 -26.32 -0.55
C ASN A 72 -17.88 -25.86 -1.74
N ALA A 73 -17.03 -24.85 -1.60
CA ALA A 73 -16.07 -24.49 -2.62
C ALA A 73 -14.99 -25.60 -2.76
N SER A 74 -14.58 -25.86 -4.00
CA SER A 74 -13.37 -26.63 -4.31
C SER A 74 -12.12 -25.76 -4.29
N GLY A 75 -12.29 -24.46 -4.48
CA GLY A 75 -11.20 -23.46 -4.46
C GLY A 75 -11.68 -22.07 -4.83
N TYR A 76 -10.70 -21.20 -5.10
CA TYR A 76 -10.91 -19.77 -5.34
C TYR A 76 -10.12 -19.31 -6.56
N GLU A 77 -10.66 -18.32 -7.22
CA GLU A 77 -9.97 -17.54 -8.24
C GLU A 77 -9.83 -16.10 -7.72
N LEU A 78 -8.59 -15.65 -7.55
CA LEU A 78 -8.25 -14.25 -7.25
C LEU A 78 -7.86 -13.56 -8.53
N ALA A 79 -8.42 -12.38 -8.78
CA ALA A 79 -8.06 -11.53 -9.90
C ALA A 79 -7.65 -10.13 -9.41
N GLY A 80 -6.68 -9.53 -10.12
CA GLY A 80 -6.12 -8.22 -9.83
C GLY A 80 -6.06 -7.30 -11.05
N ALA A 81 -6.08 -5.99 -10.79
CA ALA A 81 -5.95 -4.93 -11.77
C ALA A 81 -5.25 -3.71 -11.17
N VAL A 82 -4.75 -2.79 -12.01
CA VAL A 82 -4.19 -1.49 -11.60
C VAL A 82 -5.20 -0.34 -11.74
N SER A 83 -6.45 -0.65 -12.08
CA SER A 83 -7.56 0.30 -12.15
C SER A 83 -8.84 -0.40 -11.73
N GLU A 84 -9.70 0.28 -10.97
CA GLU A 84 -10.95 -0.30 -10.45
C GLU A 84 -11.88 -0.81 -11.55
N LYS A 85 -11.98 -0.06 -12.64
CA LYS A 85 -12.80 -0.38 -13.83
C LYS A 85 -12.00 -1.02 -14.97
N GLY A 86 -10.72 -1.36 -14.71
CA GLY A 86 -9.82 -1.94 -15.70
C GLY A 86 -10.06 -3.43 -15.95
N THR A 87 -9.23 -4.00 -16.80
CA THR A 87 -9.21 -5.45 -17.03
C THR A 87 -8.54 -6.15 -15.86
N TYR A 88 -9.25 -7.08 -15.25
CA TYR A 88 -8.72 -7.93 -14.18
C TYR A 88 -8.10 -9.18 -14.78
N THR A 89 -6.88 -9.47 -14.38
CA THR A 89 -6.18 -10.71 -14.72
C THR A 89 -6.21 -11.68 -13.55
N THR A 90 -6.33 -12.98 -13.83
CA THR A 90 -6.27 -14.00 -12.79
C THR A 90 -4.84 -14.09 -12.24
N LEU A 91 -4.71 -13.88 -10.92
CA LEU A 91 -3.43 -13.98 -10.20
C LEU A 91 -3.22 -15.37 -9.60
N GLN A 92 -4.29 -15.98 -9.14
CA GLN A 92 -4.25 -17.31 -8.53
C GLN A 92 -5.55 -18.05 -8.75
N THR A 93 -5.44 -19.38 -8.94
CA THR A 93 -6.55 -20.35 -8.89
C THR A 93 -6.10 -21.53 -8.03
N SER A 94 -6.60 -21.66 -6.80
CA SER A 94 -6.18 -22.69 -5.84
C SER A 94 -7.21 -22.88 -4.73
N GLY A 95 -6.98 -23.90 -3.86
CA GLY A 95 -7.76 -24.09 -2.63
C GLY A 95 -7.39 -23.15 -1.47
N ALA A 96 -6.31 -22.37 -1.60
CA ALA A 96 -5.87 -21.43 -0.57
C ALA A 96 -6.86 -20.27 -0.37
N THR A 97 -6.85 -19.68 0.81
CA THR A 97 -7.63 -18.47 1.18
C THR A 97 -6.76 -17.24 1.35
N SER A 98 -5.53 -17.28 0.83
CA SER A 98 -4.58 -16.16 0.83
C SER A 98 -3.67 -16.20 -0.40
N PHE A 99 -3.11 -15.03 -0.72
CA PHE A 99 -2.15 -14.83 -1.79
C PHE A 99 -1.21 -13.68 -1.44
N THR A 100 0.08 -13.82 -1.75
CA THR A 100 1.06 -12.74 -1.64
C THR A 100 1.40 -12.24 -3.04
N HIS A 101 1.04 -10.99 -3.32
CA HIS A 101 1.36 -10.31 -4.57
C HIS A 101 2.69 -9.57 -4.42
N SER A 102 3.69 -9.98 -5.16
CA SER A 102 5.05 -9.42 -5.18
C SER A 102 5.33 -8.64 -6.47
N ASN A 103 6.54 -8.04 -6.55
CA ASN A 103 6.99 -7.25 -7.70
C ASN A 103 6.06 -6.07 -8.02
N LEU A 104 5.57 -5.42 -6.98
CA LEU A 104 4.66 -4.30 -7.10
C LEU A 104 5.42 -3.01 -7.44
N VAL A 105 4.82 -2.17 -8.28
CA VAL A 105 5.33 -0.83 -8.54
C VAL A 105 4.95 0.08 -7.38
N GLN A 106 5.93 0.74 -6.78
CA GLN A 106 5.75 1.65 -5.64
C GLN A 106 4.68 2.70 -5.95
N GLY A 107 3.83 2.98 -4.96
CA GLY A 107 2.75 3.96 -5.05
C GLY A 107 1.57 3.58 -5.95
N THR A 108 1.68 2.46 -6.68
CA THR A 108 0.58 2.00 -7.54
C THR A 108 -0.51 1.37 -6.70
N THR A 109 -1.77 1.80 -6.89
CA THR A 109 -2.92 1.17 -6.28
C THR A 109 -3.34 -0.07 -7.07
N TYR A 110 -3.40 -1.20 -6.38
CA TYR A 110 -3.86 -2.47 -6.92
C TYR A 110 -5.27 -2.79 -6.41
N TYR A 111 -6.10 -3.31 -7.30
CA TYR A 111 -7.50 -3.65 -7.08
C TYR A 111 -7.68 -5.15 -7.20
N TYR A 112 -8.41 -5.76 -6.26
CA TYR A 112 -8.57 -7.20 -6.17
C TYR A 112 -10.04 -7.58 -6.02
N LYS A 113 -10.40 -8.72 -6.60
CA LYS A 113 -11.66 -9.41 -6.36
C LYS A 113 -11.43 -10.92 -6.35
N VAL A 114 -12.25 -11.64 -5.60
CA VAL A 114 -12.17 -13.09 -5.46
C VAL A 114 -13.54 -13.73 -5.70
N ARG A 115 -13.54 -14.92 -6.28
CA ARG A 115 -14.74 -15.78 -6.35
C ARG A 115 -14.39 -17.21 -5.98
N ALA A 116 -15.33 -17.92 -5.42
CA ALA A 116 -15.22 -19.35 -5.20
C ALA A 116 -15.57 -20.13 -6.47
N TYR A 117 -15.02 -21.31 -6.62
CA TYR A 117 -15.47 -22.28 -7.62
C TYR A 117 -15.74 -23.66 -7.01
N LYS A 118 -16.58 -24.45 -7.68
CA LYS A 118 -16.85 -25.85 -7.40
C LYS A 118 -16.52 -26.67 -8.64
N ASP A 119 -15.63 -27.65 -8.49
CA ASP A 119 -15.42 -28.68 -9.49
C ASP A 119 -16.47 -29.77 -9.26
N LEU A 120 -17.26 -30.04 -10.28
CA LEU A 120 -18.33 -31.03 -10.28
C LEU A 120 -17.79 -32.39 -10.68
N SER A 121 -18.54 -33.46 -10.33
CA SER A 121 -18.17 -34.86 -10.63
C SER A 121 -18.01 -35.17 -12.12
N ASN A 122 -18.65 -34.37 -12.98
CA ASN A 122 -18.58 -34.47 -14.44
C ASN A 122 -17.43 -33.68 -15.09
N GLY A 123 -16.54 -33.07 -14.27
CA GLY A 123 -15.40 -32.28 -14.74
C GLY A 123 -15.71 -30.81 -15.07
N ILE A 124 -16.97 -30.38 -14.90
CA ILE A 124 -17.37 -28.98 -15.12
C ILE A 124 -16.99 -28.16 -13.88
N ARG A 125 -16.40 -26.97 -14.09
CA ARG A 125 -16.18 -25.98 -13.03
C ARG A 125 -17.29 -24.93 -13.04
N MET A 126 -17.94 -24.74 -11.90
CA MET A 126 -18.92 -23.69 -11.68
C MET A 126 -18.37 -22.61 -10.75
N TYR A 127 -18.65 -21.35 -11.07
CA TYR A 127 -18.18 -20.21 -10.31
C TYR A 127 -19.30 -19.53 -9.54
N GLY A 128 -19.00 -19.11 -8.33
CA GLY A 128 -19.81 -18.16 -7.58
C GLY A 128 -19.62 -16.73 -8.06
N PRO A 129 -20.41 -15.79 -7.53
CA PRO A 129 -20.26 -14.36 -7.83
C PRO A 129 -18.89 -13.82 -7.35
N TRP A 130 -18.36 -12.83 -8.09
CA TRP A 130 -17.20 -12.07 -7.63
C TRP A 130 -17.52 -11.29 -6.35
N SER A 131 -16.53 -11.15 -5.47
CA SER A 131 -16.59 -10.25 -4.32
C SER A 131 -16.73 -8.80 -4.74
N ALA A 132 -17.07 -7.93 -3.80
CA ALA A 132 -16.77 -6.51 -3.93
C ALA A 132 -15.26 -6.33 -4.16
N VAL A 133 -14.90 -5.29 -4.92
CA VAL A 133 -13.51 -4.91 -5.16
C VAL A 133 -12.93 -4.31 -3.87
N LYS A 134 -11.72 -4.71 -3.50
CA LYS A 134 -10.90 -4.03 -2.50
C LYS A 134 -9.59 -3.57 -3.13
N ALA A 135 -9.06 -2.46 -2.64
CA ALA A 135 -7.84 -1.87 -3.15
C ALA A 135 -6.84 -1.56 -2.04
N LYS A 136 -5.57 -1.59 -2.40
CA LYS A 136 -4.46 -1.16 -1.56
C LYS A 136 -3.32 -0.65 -2.44
N ALA A 137 -2.71 0.48 -2.06
CA ALA A 137 -1.49 0.95 -2.69
C ALA A 137 -0.28 0.12 -2.23
N ALA A 138 0.64 -0.14 -3.15
CA ALA A 138 1.99 -0.58 -2.85
C ALA A 138 2.74 0.53 -2.11
N ALA A 139 3.65 0.15 -1.23
CA ALA A 139 4.34 1.10 -0.36
C ALA A 139 5.37 1.95 -1.09
N HIS A 140 5.77 3.06 -0.44
CA HIS A 140 6.85 3.92 -0.87
C HIS A 140 8.08 3.65 -0.02
N GLU A 141 9.13 3.07 -0.62
CA GLU A 141 10.39 2.86 0.07
C GLU A 141 11.06 4.18 0.42
N ILE A 142 11.72 4.21 1.58
CA ILE A 142 12.54 5.36 2.01
C ILE A 142 13.91 5.30 1.36
N MET A 143 14.48 4.09 1.28
CA MET A 143 15.76 3.86 0.61
C MET A 143 15.60 3.83 -0.90
N GLY A 144 16.66 4.20 -1.64
CA GLY A 144 16.70 4.16 -3.09
C GLY A 144 16.98 5.52 -3.72
N THR A 145 16.67 5.64 -5.01
CA THR A 145 16.86 6.87 -5.80
C THR A 145 15.55 7.62 -5.99
N SER A 146 15.64 8.92 -6.20
CA SER A 146 14.52 9.80 -6.53
C SER A 146 14.85 10.60 -7.78
N SER A 147 13.87 10.77 -8.66
CA SER A 147 14.00 11.62 -9.86
C SER A 147 13.77 13.10 -9.57
N VAL A 148 13.44 13.46 -8.32
CA VAL A 148 13.18 14.85 -7.95
C VAL A 148 14.41 15.72 -8.18
N THR A 149 14.21 16.88 -8.80
CA THR A 149 15.26 17.86 -9.05
C THR A 149 15.26 18.96 -7.99
N VAL A 150 16.40 19.65 -7.87
CA VAL A 150 16.49 20.84 -6.99
C VAL A 150 15.47 21.90 -7.42
N ASP A 151 15.31 22.12 -8.75
CA ASP A 151 14.35 23.09 -9.29
C ASP A 151 12.91 22.77 -8.89
N GLN A 152 12.52 21.50 -8.86
CA GLN A 152 11.19 21.08 -8.39
C GLN A 152 11.00 21.37 -6.90
N MET A 153 12.01 21.09 -6.06
CA MET A 153 11.98 21.41 -4.64
C MET A 153 11.88 22.93 -4.41
N VAL A 154 12.67 23.73 -5.14
CA VAL A 154 12.65 25.19 -5.10
C VAL A 154 11.29 25.74 -5.55
N ALA A 155 10.76 25.23 -6.65
CA ALA A 155 9.44 25.64 -7.16
C ALA A 155 8.32 25.31 -6.17
N TYR A 156 8.34 24.11 -5.57
CA TYR A 156 7.40 23.75 -4.49
C TYR A 156 7.49 24.72 -3.32
N TYR A 157 8.71 25.00 -2.87
CA TYR A 157 9.00 25.84 -1.70
C TYR A 157 8.58 27.29 -1.92
N ASN A 158 9.07 27.93 -2.98
CA ASN A 158 8.84 29.35 -3.27
C ASN A 158 7.34 29.67 -3.53
N LYS A 159 6.57 28.67 -3.93
CA LYS A 159 5.11 28.82 -4.09
C LYS A 159 4.36 28.95 -2.74
N ARG A 160 4.99 28.58 -1.63
CA ARG A 160 4.37 28.45 -0.30
C ARG A 160 5.06 29.23 0.79
N TYR A 161 6.37 29.43 0.67
CA TYR A 161 7.23 29.94 1.73
C TYR A 161 8.27 30.93 1.16
N THR A 162 8.87 31.71 2.05
CA THR A 162 10.05 32.55 1.77
C THR A 162 11.25 31.95 2.51
N PHE A 163 12.35 31.77 1.79
CA PHE A 163 13.57 31.19 2.38
C PHE A 163 14.21 32.17 3.37
N PRO A 164 14.53 31.72 4.61
CA PRO A 164 15.12 32.58 5.64
C PRO A 164 16.65 32.68 5.43
N ALA A 165 17.05 33.36 4.35
CA ALA A 165 18.45 33.48 3.92
C ALA A 165 19.37 34.00 5.02
N ASP A 166 18.91 35.00 5.81
CA ASP A 166 19.73 35.58 6.88
C ASP A 166 20.06 34.59 7.98
N THR A 167 19.22 33.56 8.20
CA THR A 167 19.44 32.52 9.20
C THR A 167 20.49 31.52 8.74
N TYR A 168 20.50 31.18 7.45
CA TYR A 168 21.31 30.05 6.93
C TYR A 168 22.50 30.47 6.08
N ARG A 169 22.67 31.78 5.78
CA ARG A 169 23.83 32.27 4.99
C ARG A 169 25.15 31.85 5.60
N ASP A 170 25.36 32.12 6.87
CA ASP A 170 26.57 31.74 7.62
C ASP A 170 26.57 30.27 8.06
N LYS A 171 25.51 29.53 7.69
CA LYS A 171 25.34 28.09 7.92
C LYS A 171 25.45 27.27 6.63
N GLY A 172 26.01 27.88 5.57
CA GLY A 172 26.32 27.19 4.30
C GLY A 172 25.17 27.14 3.31
N ALA A 173 24.05 27.84 3.53
CA ALA A 173 22.93 27.90 2.58
C ALA A 173 22.34 29.32 2.52
N ASP A 174 22.73 30.11 1.54
CA ASP A 174 22.29 31.49 1.34
C ASP A 174 20.98 31.61 0.53
N SER A 175 20.50 30.52 -0.02
CA SER A 175 19.32 30.46 -0.88
C SER A 175 18.60 29.11 -0.74
N ALA A 176 17.32 29.06 -1.15
CA ALA A 176 16.56 27.81 -1.22
C ALA A 176 17.24 26.79 -2.14
N GLU A 177 17.81 27.27 -3.26
CA GLU A 177 18.55 26.42 -4.20
C GLU A 177 19.76 25.78 -3.54
N ALA A 178 20.60 26.57 -2.85
CA ALA A 178 21.76 26.06 -2.12
C ALA A 178 21.34 25.06 -1.03
N PHE A 179 20.28 25.35 -0.28
CA PHE A 179 19.76 24.47 0.76
C PHE A 179 19.27 23.13 0.21
N PHE A 180 18.43 23.14 -0.83
CA PHE A 180 17.88 21.91 -1.40
C PHE A 180 18.91 21.12 -2.22
N LYS A 181 19.95 21.78 -2.73
CA LYS A 181 21.10 21.09 -3.30
C LYS A 181 21.83 20.27 -2.23
N ILE A 182 22.12 20.87 -1.06
CA ILE A 182 22.72 20.15 0.07
C ILE A 182 21.81 18.98 0.52
N LEU A 183 20.50 19.22 0.66
CA LEU A 183 19.53 18.21 1.03
C LEU A 183 19.60 16.99 0.10
N LYS A 184 19.60 17.23 -1.20
CA LYS A 184 19.68 16.17 -2.23
C LYS A 184 20.99 15.42 -2.16
N GLU A 185 22.12 16.13 -2.05
CA GLU A 185 23.45 15.53 -1.91
C GLU A 185 23.56 14.60 -0.69
N GLU A 186 23.10 15.05 0.48
CA GLU A 186 23.15 14.27 1.70
C GLU A 186 22.21 13.04 1.66
N ALA A 187 21.02 13.19 1.08
CA ALA A 187 20.10 12.08 0.86
C ALA A 187 20.72 11.01 -0.04
N GLU A 188 21.23 11.40 -1.21
CA GLU A 188 21.85 10.50 -2.18
C GLU A 188 23.12 9.83 -1.62
N ALA A 189 23.94 10.57 -0.87
CA ALA A 189 25.15 10.05 -0.24
C ALA A 189 24.85 8.88 0.72
N GLU A 190 23.72 8.89 1.41
CA GLU A 190 23.30 7.81 2.32
C GLU A 190 22.38 6.79 1.65
N GLY A 191 22.03 6.96 0.37
CA GLY A 191 21.11 6.09 -0.37
C GLY A 191 19.65 6.24 0.04
N VAL A 192 19.29 7.39 0.63
CA VAL A 192 17.93 7.77 0.97
C VAL A 192 17.31 8.57 -0.17
N ARG A 193 16.04 8.37 -0.45
CA ARG A 193 15.32 9.13 -1.47
C ARG A 193 15.21 10.61 -1.09
N ALA A 194 15.66 11.49 -1.98
CA ALA A 194 15.68 12.93 -1.73
C ALA A 194 14.27 13.54 -1.60
N ASP A 195 13.26 13.02 -2.30
CA ASP A 195 11.87 13.45 -2.18
C ASP A 195 11.27 13.10 -0.79
N VAL A 196 11.68 11.98 -0.18
CA VAL A 196 11.28 11.61 1.17
C VAL A 196 11.89 12.56 2.19
N LEU A 197 13.21 12.80 2.10
CA LEU A 197 13.88 13.74 3.00
C LEU A 197 13.30 15.15 2.87
N PHE A 198 13.07 15.63 1.63
CA PHE A 198 12.44 16.92 1.39
C PHE A 198 11.08 17.01 2.07
N ALA A 199 10.20 16.02 1.85
CA ALA A 199 8.87 16.00 2.44
C ALA A 199 8.95 16.03 3.97
N GLN A 200 9.90 15.31 4.56
CA GLN A 200 10.09 15.28 6.00
C GLN A 200 10.59 16.64 6.53
N VAL A 201 11.61 17.24 5.92
CA VAL A 201 12.08 18.58 6.30
C VAL A 201 10.94 19.60 6.23
N MET A 202 10.14 19.57 5.15
CA MET A 202 9.01 20.50 5.01
C MET A 202 7.96 20.29 6.11
N LEU A 203 7.66 19.05 6.46
CA LEU A 203 6.66 18.72 7.48
C LEU A 203 7.13 19.08 8.89
N GLU A 204 8.36 18.66 9.26
CA GLU A 204 8.91 18.85 10.60
C GLU A 204 9.17 20.33 10.94
N THR A 205 9.57 21.12 9.95
CA THR A 205 9.92 22.53 10.16
C THR A 205 8.82 23.51 9.77
N GLY A 206 7.66 23.01 9.28
CA GLY A 206 6.65 23.89 8.70
C GLY A 206 7.18 24.73 7.53
N GLY A 207 8.01 24.14 6.65
CA GLY A 207 8.64 24.84 5.54
C GLY A 207 9.76 25.79 5.97
N LEU A 208 10.62 25.37 6.87
CA LEU A 208 11.73 26.14 7.47
C LEU A 208 11.28 27.40 8.27
N GLN A 209 9.99 27.46 8.64
CA GLN A 209 9.45 28.55 9.46
C GLN A 209 9.56 28.23 10.96
N PHE A 210 9.61 26.93 11.30
CA PHE A 210 9.63 26.43 12.67
C PHE A 210 8.38 26.89 13.47
N GLY A 211 8.46 26.98 14.77
CA GLY A 211 7.32 27.39 15.61
C GLY A 211 7.15 26.53 16.86
N GLY A 212 8.00 25.51 17.02
CA GLY A 212 8.08 24.67 18.22
C GLY A 212 9.30 24.98 19.08
N ASP A 213 9.74 23.96 19.84
CA ASP A 213 10.88 24.06 20.76
C ASP A 213 12.22 24.22 20.03
N VAL A 214 12.34 23.70 18.79
CA VAL A 214 13.53 23.81 17.96
C VAL A 214 13.55 25.15 17.24
N GLN A 215 14.70 25.85 17.31
CA GLN A 215 14.91 27.14 16.66
C GLN A 215 15.62 26.98 15.31
N PRO A 216 15.35 27.86 14.30
CA PRO A 216 16.00 27.79 12.98
C PRO A 216 17.52 27.76 13.03
N SER A 217 18.12 28.53 13.98
CA SER A 217 19.59 28.63 14.16
C SER A 217 20.25 27.31 14.59
N GLN A 218 19.48 26.33 15.08
CA GLN A 218 19.98 25.03 15.49
C GLN A 218 20.30 24.09 14.31
N CYS A 219 19.88 24.43 13.10
CA CYS A 219 19.99 23.54 11.92
C CYS A 219 19.43 22.11 12.16
N ASN A 220 18.45 21.98 13.03
CA ASN A 220 17.81 20.71 13.38
C ASN A 220 16.50 20.56 12.60
N PHE A 221 16.56 20.03 11.39
CA PHE A 221 15.44 19.98 10.46
C PHE A 221 14.47 18.81 10.69
N GLY A 222 14.85 17.86 11.56
CA GLY A 222 14.03 16.70 11.91
C GLY A 222 13.53 16.67 13.35
N GLY A 223 13.74 17.76 14.11
CA GLY A 223 13.34 17.78 15.51
C GLY A 223 14.10 16.78 16.39
N LEU A 224 15.31 16.38 16.00
CA LEU A 224 16.09 15.36 16.69
C LEU A 224 16.37 15.78 18.15
N GLY A 225 15.99 14.90 19.09
CA GLY A 225 16.16 15.14 20.52
C GLY A 225 15.13 16.10 21.14
N ALA A 226 14.24 16.72 20.40
CA ALA A 226 13.12 17.49 20.92
C ALA A 226 12.04 16.52 21.44
N VAL A 227 11.80 16.54 22.75
CA VAL A 227 10.81 15.66 23.41
C VAL A 227 9.59 16.44 23.90
N GLY A 228 9.43 17.67 23.47
CA GLY A 228 8.38 18.60 23.94
C GLY A 228 8.70 19.24 25.28
N GLY A 229 7.79 20.12 25.75
CA GLY A 229 7.93 20.76 27.07
C GLY A 229 9.11 21.74 27.19
N GLY A 230 9.56 22.36 26.08
CA GLY A 230 10.67 23.31 26.06
C GLY A 230 12.05 22.66 25.84
N ALA A 231 12.12 21.35 25.56
CA ALA A 231 13.38 20.70 25.22
C ALA A 231 13.83 21.11 23.82
N ALA A 232 14.90 21.91 23.74
CA ALA A 232 15.39 22.51 22.50
C ALA A 232 15.88 21.50 21.44
N GLY A 233 16.06 20.23 21.78
CA GLY A 233 16.62 19.21 20.88
C GLY A 233 18.12 19.42 20.59
N GLU A 234 18.60 18.71 19.56
CA GLU A 234 20.00 18.79 19.12
C GLU A 234 20.28 20.09 18.35
N THR A 235 21.55 20.51 18.39
CA THR A 235 22.05 21.63 17.59
C THR A 235 23.21 21.15 16.72
N PHE A 236 23.21 21.62 15.46
CA PHE A 236 24.23 21.32 14.46
C PHE A 236 24.88 22.62 13.97
N ASP A 237 26.15 22.54 13.59
CA ASP A 237 26.96 23.72 13.28
C ASP A 237 26.49 24.43 12.01
N ASP A 238 26.03 23.65 11.01
CA ASP A 238 25.60 24.14 9.72
C ASP A 238 24.43 23.32 9.13
N ALA A 239 23.89 23.79 8.00
CA ALA A 239 22.76 23.16 7.32
C ALA A 239 23.10 21.75 6.84
N ARG A 240 24.34 21.53 6.34
CA ARG A 240 24.78 20.23 5.83
C ARG A 240 24.81 19.19 6.95
N THR A 241 25.42 19.53 8.08
CA THR A 241 25.51 18.64 9.24
C THR A 241 24.13 18.31 9.80
N GLY A 242 23.23 19.29 9.88
CA GLY A 242 21.86 19.06 10.35
C GLY A 242 21.04 18.17 9.39
N LEU A 243 21.16 18.38 8.08
CA LEU A 243 20.52 17.53 7.07
C LEU A 243 21.11 16.12 7.07
N ARG A 244 22.44 15.99 7.20
CA ARG A 244 23.12 14.68 7.35
C ARG A 244 22.61 13.92 8.57
N ALA A 245 22.49 14.57 9.72
CA ALA A 245 21.95 13.95 10.92
C ALA A 245 20.54 13.41 10.69
N GLN A 246 19.66 14.19 10.06
CA GLN A 246 18.30 13.74 9.76
C GLN A 246 18.27 12.57 8.75
N VAL A 247 19.08 12.62 7.70
CA VAL A 247 19.22 11.51 6.74
C VAL A 247 19.68 10.24 7.43
N GLN A 248 20.71 10.33 8.28
CA GLN A 248 21.25 9.18 9.02
C GLN A 248 20.21 8.59 9.96
N HIS A 249 19.43 9.43 10.64
CA HIS A 249 18.33 8.99 11.50
C HIS A 249 17.23 8.30 10.70
N LEU A 250 16.87 8.86 9.54
CA LEU A 250 15.88 8.28 8.62
C LEU A 250 16.36 6.94 8.06
N LYS A 251 17.65 6.84 7.66
CA LYS A 251 18.28 5.58 7.23
C LYS A 251 18.27 4.54 8.34
N ALA A 252 18.48 4.94 9.59
CA ALA A 252 18.41 4.02 10.73
C ALA A 252 17.05 3.36 10.85
N TYR A 253 15.95 4.10 10.66
CA TYR A 253 14.60 3.52 10.61
C TYR A 253 14.41 2.60 9.41
N ALA A 254 14.91 3.02 8.24
CA ALA A 254 14.61 2.36 6.97
C ALA A 254 15.46 1.12 6.69
N SER A 255 16.72 1.05 7.21
CA SER A 255 17.68 0.02 6.85
C SER A 255 18.55 -0.41 8.02
N THR A 256 19.10 -1.61 7.90
CA THR A 256 20.17 -2.11 8.78
C THR A 256 21.58 -1.88 8.20
N ASP A 257 21.69 -1.34 6.99
CA ASP A 257 22.97 -1.07 6.33
C ASP A 257 23.78 0.00 7.05
N GLY A 258 25.10 -0.09 6.99
CA GLY A 258 26.00 0.91 7.56
C GLY A 258 25.79 2.30 6.97
N LEU A 259 26.23 3.33 7.67
CA LEU A 259 26.33 4.68 7.15
C LEU A 259 27.45 4.78 6.11
N ASN A 260 27.24 5.61 5.08
CA ASN A 260 28.25 5.87 4.07
C ASN A 260 29.19 7.05 4.48
N ASN A 261 28.68 7.94 5.32
CA ASN A 261 29.44 9.07 5.89
C ASN A 261 29.63 8.90 7.40
N ALA A 262 30.57 9.67 7.95
CA ALA A 262 30.77 9.73 9.41
C ALA A 262 29.46 10.07 10.11
N CYS A 263 29.15 9.35 11.19
CA CYS A 263 27.94 9.54 11.96
C CYS A 263 27.96 10.90 12.66
N VAL A 264 26.98 11.75 12.36
CA VAL A 264 26.74 13.03 13.03
C VAL A 264 25.43 13.03 13.81
N ASP A 265 24.58 12.03 13.61
CA ASP A 265 23.35 11.82 14.39
C ASP A 265 23.69 11.15 15.73
N LYS A 266 23.69 11.92 16.79
CA LYS A 266 23.94 11.42 18.17
C LYS A 266 22.90 10.42 18.64
N ARG A 267 21.73 10.39 17.98
CA ARG A 267 20.60 9.51 18.34
C ARG A 267 20.53 8.25 17.48
N PHE A 268 21.39 8.10 16.49
CA PHE A 268 21.41 6.97 15.55
C PHE A 268 21.35 5.61 16.26
N GLN A 269 22.13 5.45 17.34
CA GLN A 269 22.22 4.20 18.11
C GLN A 269 20.94 3.85 18.89
N TYR A 270 20.03 4.80 19.11
CA TYR A 270 18.78 4.57 19.86
C TYR A 270 17.62 4.15 18.97
N VAL A 271 17.77 4.20 17.65
CA VAL A 271 16.76 3.76 16.70
C VAL A 271 16.74 2.24 16.60
N SER A 272 15.55 1.64 16.69
CA SER A 272 15.36 0.24 16.33
C SER A 272 15.49 0.11 14.80
N ARG A 273 16.68 -0.33 14.35
CA ARG A 273 17.07 -0.26 12.95
C ARG A 273 16.25 -1.16 12.04
N GLY A 274 15.95 -0.66 10.82
CA GLY A 274 15.24 -1.40 9.78
C GLY A 274 13.75 -1.63 10.05
N THR A 275 13.19 -1.00 11.09
CA THR A 275 11.78 -1.23 11.49
C THR A 275 10.77 -0.39 10.73
N ALA A 276 11.19 0.66 10.01
CA ALA A 276 10.30 1.49 9.20
C ALA A 276 10.86 1.68 7.79
N ARG A 277 10.84 0.60 6.99
CA ARG A 277 11.34 0.59 5.62
C ARG A 277 10.57 1.53 4.67
N TYR A 278 9.30 1.76 4.96
CA TYR A 278 8.37 2.51 4.10
C TYR A 278 7.98 3.84 4.73
N VAL A 279 7.70 4.84 3.88
CA VAL A 279 7.21 6.16 4.30
C VAL A 279 5.96 6.02 5.17
N GLU A 280 5.06 5.11 4.83
CA GLU A 280 3.85 4.81 5.58
C GLU A 280 4.14 4.28 7.00
N TRP A 281 5.25 3.59 7.18
CA TRP A 281 5.65 3.00 8.47
C TRP A 281 6.41 3.99 9.39
N LEU A 282 6.70 5.20 8.93
CA LEU A 282 7.20 6.26 9.81
C LEU A 282 6.12 6.71 10.81
N ALA A 283 4.84 6.49 10.51
CA ALA A 283 3.73 6.61 11.47
C ALA A 283 3.68 5.37 12.37
N ILE A 284 3.95 5.52 13.68
CA ILE A 284 3.97 4.41 14.64
C ILE A 284 2.69 3.57 14.62
N PRO A 285 1.46 4.15 14.57
CA PRO A 285 0.23 3.36 14.54
C PRO A 285 0.03 2.55 13.26
N GLN A 286 0.73 2.88 12.17
CA GLN A 286 0.66 2.19 10.89
C GLN A 286 1.77 1.16 10.71
N ASN A 287 2.77 1.17 11.58
CA ASN A 287 3.93 0.29 11.54
C ASN A 287 3.62 -1.03 12.23
N PRO A 288 3.81 -2.19 11.56
CA PRO A 288 3.51 -3.50 12.14
C PRO A 288 4.38 -3.86 13.36
N TYR A 289 5.52 -3.19 13.52
CA TYR A 289 6.43 -3.39 14.65
C TYR A 289 6.18 -2.41 15.81
N GLY A 290 5.20 -1.50 15.68
CA GLY A 290 4.94 -0.45 16.67
C GLY A 290 6.11 0.51 16.88
N LYS A 291 6.92 0.72 15.85
CA LYS A 291 8.08 1.61 15.79
C LYS A 291 7.87 2.64 14.68
N GLY A 292 8.59 3.73 14.73
CA GLY A 292 8.49 4.75 13.70
C GLY A 292 8.95 6.11 14.19
N TRP A 293 8.82 7.11 13.34
CA TRP A 293 9.25 8.48 13.60
C TRP A 293 8.24 9.24 14.46
N ALA A 294 6.96 9.14 14.15
CA ALA A 294 5.91 9.96 14.75
C ALA A 294 4.75 9.13 15.30
N ALA A 295 4.14 9.59 16.40
CA ALA A 295 2.92 9.02 16.98
C ALA A 295 1.65 9.38 16.17
N ASP A 296 1.73 10.35 15.27
CA ASP A 296 0.63 10.75 14.39
C ASP A 296 0.34 9.64 13.36
N ALA A 297 -0.89 9.09 13.39
CA ALA A 297 -1.32 8.05 12.47
C ALA A 297 -1.30 8.48 10.99
N ASP A 298 -1.43 9.77 10.72
CA ASP A 298 -1.45 10.33 9.37
C ASP A 298 -0.08 10.81 8.89
N TYR A 299 0.98 10.60 9.68
CA TYR A 299 2.31 11.10 9.36
C TYR A 299 2.80 10.70 7.97
N GLY A 300 2.77 9.41 7.66
CA GLY A 300 3.14 8.90 6.33
C GLY A 300 2.28 9.50 5.21
N THR A 301 0.98 9.64 5.43
CA THR A 301 0.05 10.27 4.47
C THR A 301 0.39 11.74 4.21
N LYS A 302 0.80 12.48 5.25
CA LYS A 302 1.24 13.87 5.13
C LYS A 302 2.52 13.97 4.29
N LEU A 303 3.50 13.09 4.53
CA LEU A 303 4.72 13.01 3.72
C LEU A 303 4.40 12.71 2.25
N LEU A 304 3.60 11.70 1.98
CA LEU A 304 3.20 11.32 0.62
C LEU A 304 2.45 12.45 -0.11
N ARG A 305 1.66 13.26 0.59
CA ARG A 305 1.01 14.43 0.00
C ARG A 305 2.01 15.47 -0.47
N ILE A 306 3.08 15.72 0.28
CA ILE A 306 4.17 16.61 -0.12
C ILE A 306 4.93 16.03 -1.30
N MET A 307 5.35 14.76 -1.21
CA MET A 307 6.06 14.07 -2.29
C MET A 307 5.30 14.09 -3.62
N ASN A 308 3.99 13.85 -3.60
CA ASN A 308 3.12 13.86 -4.79
C ASN A 308 2.86 15.27 -5.35
N SER A 309 3.32 16.32 -4.66
CA SER A 309 3.17 17.71 -5.07
C SER A 309 4.46 18.30 -5.67
N LEU A 310 5.54 17.51 -5.71
CA LEU A 310 6.80 17.80 -6.37
C LEU A 310 6.72 17.50 -7.87
#